data_0ac1a55fed0fa72b4a17e367e07c4d4d
#
_entry.id   0ac1a55fed0fa72b4a17e367e07c4d4d
#
_cell.length_a   1.000
_cell.length_b   1.000
_cell.length_c   1.000
_cell.angle_alpha   90.00
_cell.angle_beta   90.00
_cell.angle_gamma   90.00
#
_symmetry.space_group_name_H-M   'P 1'
#
loop_
_entity.id
_entity.type
_entity.pdbx_description
1 polymer ?
#
loop_
_entity_poly.entity_id
_entity_poly.type
_entity_poly.pdbx_seq_one_letter_code
_entity_poly.pdbx_strand_id
1 'polypeptide(L)'
;VTVVDDETEFKDLYTTITPNTFYANKLGDDAWVLNLPTKQVYNGKDIKVNPKNQRIYYDMPSDSTLVFIDMADADYQLLQNYSALSSAEQKALKNKVTTNKVRYNLSQDHVITVRSYAGTIKQYTLYCLIYPEFKTVTVNGVKGVLTRDAFNQDHQIYTFTLPAGTDVANAKIEYTLDGTGTFMIDGTEVVSGTTTNLAADKLSIERSSDANAQAKAVSNVEFVFKFQ
;
A
#
# COMPACT_ATOMS: atom_id res chain seq x y z
N VAL A 1 16.31 39.36 7.82
CA VAL A 1 16.04 38.34 6.77
C VAL A 1 14.88 37.52 7.27
N THR A 2 13.71 37.69 6.66
CA THR A 2 12.56 36.82 6.96
C THR A 2 12.81 35.52 6.22
N VAL A 3 13.06 34.43 6.94
CA VAL A 3 13.08 33.09 6.33
C VAL A 3 11.63 32.74 5.99
N VAL A 4 11.31 32.64 4.72
CA VAL A 4 9.99 32.24 4.25
C VAL A 4 9.99 30.70 4.17
N ASP A 5 9.01 30.09 4.81
CA ASP A 5 8.85 28.64 4.82
C ASP A 5 8.50 28.13 3.42
N ASP A 6 9.38 27.31 2.87
CA ASP A 6 9.25 26.71 1.52
C ASP A 6 9.08 25.18 1.56
N GLU A 7 8.72 24.64 2.71
CA GLU A 7 8.55 23.22 2.89
C GLU A 7 7.34 22.68 2.13
N THR A 8 7.58 21.64 1.33
CA THR A 8 6.55 20.92 0.57
C THR A 8 6.55 19.42 0.86
N GLU A 9 7.52 18.89 1.62
CA GLU A 9 7.65 17.48 1.90
C GLU A 9 6.82 17.04 3.11
N PHE A 10 6.18 15.87 2.97
CA PHE A 10 5.49 15.22 4.10
C PHE A 10 6.52 14.57 5.03
N LYS A 11 6.27 14.67 6.34
CA LYS A 11 6.93 13.83 7.34
C LYS A 11 6.32 12.45 7.33
N ASP A 12 4.98 12.39 7.35
CA ASP A 12 4.21 11.16 7.30
C ASP A 12 2.99 11.33 6.39
N LEU A 13 2.63 10.25 5.73
CA LEU A 13 1.42 10.09 4.95
C LEU A 13 0.81 8.73 5.30
N TYR A 14 -0.45 8.71 5.77
CA TYR A 14 -1.03 7.49 6.33
C TYR A 14 -2.56 7.44 6.26
N THR A 15 -3.11 6.25 6.51
CA THR A 15 -4.53 6.04 6.75
C THR A 15 -4.74 5.19 8.01
N THR A 16 -5.88 5.38 8.68
CA THR A 16 -6.28 4.55 9.81
C THR A 16 -7.54 3.79 9.47
N ILE A 17 -7.44 2.46 9.48
CA ILE A 17 -8.56 1.54 9.32
C ILE A 17 -8.58 0.67 10.58
N THR A 18 -9.44 1.02 11.52
CA THR A 18 -9.48 0.39 12.86
C THR A 18 -9.33 -1.14 12.78
N PRO A 19 -8.40 -1.74 13.57
CA PRO A 19 -7.65 -1.11 14.65
C PRO A 19 -6.30 -0.50 14.23
N ASN A 20 -5.85 -0.64 12.97
CA ASN A 20 -4.49 -0.35 12.56
C ASN A 20 -4.36 0.98 11.82
N THR A 21 -3.15 1.54 11.88
CA THR A 21 -2.69 2.66 11.04
C THR A 21 -1.68 2.12 10.02
N PHE A 22 -1.87 2.50 8.77
CA PHE A 22 -1.03 2.09 7.65
C PHE A 22 -0.31 3.33 7.12
N TYR A 23 1.02 3.31 7.23
CA TYR A 23 1.88 4.38 6.75
C TYR A 23 2.30 4.13 5.31
N ALA A 24 2.32 5.18 4.51
CA ALA A 24 2.92 5.13 3.19
C ALA A 24 4.44 5.22 3.31
N ASN A 25 5.14 4.53 2.41
CA ASN A 25 6.58 4.60 2.28
C ASN A 25 6.95 5.54 1.13
N LYS A 26 7.95 6.39 1.33
CA LYS A 26 8.46 7.28 0.29
C LYS A 26 9.11 6.45 -0.83
N LEU A 27 8.77 6.75 -2.08
CA LEU A 27 9.32 6.15 -3.28
C LEU A 27 9.90 7.25 -4.18
N GLY A 28 11.20 7.53 -4.03
CA GLY A 28 11.83 8.66 -4.70
C GLY A 28 11.34 10.01 -4.20
N ASP A 29 11.47 11.07 -5.02
CA ASP A 29 11.19 12.44 -4.60
C ASP A 29 9.72 12.83 -4.73
N ASP A 30 8.99 12.23 -5.67
CA ASP A 30 7.64 12.64 -6.06
C ASP A 30 6.59 11.53 -5.90
N ALA A 31 6.90 10.48 -5.13
CA ALA A 31 6.00 9.35 -4.99
C ALA A 31 6.01 8.72 -3.59
N TRP A 32 4.86 8.17 -3.22
CA TRP A 32 4.64 7.41 -2.01
C TRP A 32 3.87 6.12 -2.33
N VAL A 33 4.08 5.08 -1.54
CA VAL A 33 3.36 3.80 -1.68
C VAL A 33 2.66 3.48 -0.38
N LEU A 34 1.35 3.39 -0.42
CA LEU A 34 0.50 2.94 0.69
C LEU A 34 0.03 1.52 0.42
N ASN A 35 0.45 0.58 1.26
CA ASN A 35 0.07 -0.81 1.17
C ASN A 35 -1.00 -1.17 2.21
N LEU A 36 -2.08 -1.80 1.78
CA LEU A 36 -3.18 -2.22 2.64
C LEU A 36 -3.38 -3.74 2.56
N PRO A 37 -3.64 -4.44 3.67
CA PRO A 37 -4.01 -5.85 3.63
C PRO A 37 -5.47 -6.02 3.17
N THR A 38 -5.80 -7.20 2.64
CA THR A 38 -7.21 -7.57 2.35
C THR A 38 -8.02 -7.76 3.62
N LYS A 39 -7.35 -8.24 4.68
CA LYS A 39 -7.91 -8.48 6.01
C LYS A 39 -6.88 -8.14 7.06
N GLN A 40 -7.35 -7.82 8.25
CA GLN A 40 -6.53 -7.60 9.44
C GLN A 40 -7.12 -8.35 10.63
N VAL A 41 -6.28 -8.67 11.62
CA VAL A 41 -6.73 -9.34 12.84
C VAL A 41 -7.27 -8.31 13.83
N TYR A 42 -8.48 -8.52 14.33
CA TYR A 42 -9.05 -7.74 15.42
C TYR A 42 -9.76 -8.64 16.42
N ASN A 43 -9.38 -8.58 17.69
CA ASN A 43 -9.88 -9.45 18.75
C ASN A 43 -9.81 -10.95 18.38
N GLY A 44 -8.69 -11.37 17.78
CA GLY A 44 -8.43 -12.75 17.35
C GLY A 44 -9.25 -13.22 16.14
N LYS A 45 -9.91 -12.31 15.42
CA LYS A 45 -10.69 -12.63 14.22
C LYS A 45 -10.21 -11.83 13.01
N ASP A 46 -10.24 -12.47 11.84
CA ASP A 46 -10.04 -11.78 10.57
C ASP A 46 -11.22 -10.87 10.27
N ILE A 47 -10.94 -9.58 10.10
CA ILE A 47 -11.90 -8.59 9.61
C ILE A 47 -11.45 -8.05 8.25
N LYS A 48 -12.39 -7.89 7.33
CA LYS A 48 -12.10 -7.36 6.00
C LYS A 48 -11.68 -5.89 6.08
N VAL A 49 -10.57 -5.57 5.43
CA VAL A 49 -10.16 -4.19 5.20
C VAL A 49 -10.95 -3.64 4.00
N ASN A 50 -11.66 -2.54 4.22
CA ASN A 50 -12.37 -1.86 3.14
C ASN A 50 -11.55 -0.64 2.71
N PRO A 51 -10.90 -0.65 1.54
CA PRO A 51 -10.10 0.48 1.06
C PRO A 51 -10.96 1.67 0.59
N LYS A 52 -12.25 1.43 0.33
CA LYS A 52 -13.16 2.50 -0.10
C LYS A 52 -13.58 3.36 1.09
N ASN A 53 -13.79 4.64 0.83
CA ASN A 53 -14.32 5.57 1.82
C ASN A 53 -13.39 5.78 3.04
N GLN A 54 -12.06 5.79 2.82
CA GLN A 54 -11.03 6.00 3.83
C GLN A 54 -10.53 7.44 3.84
N ARG A 55 -9.92 7.85 4.96
CA ARG A 55 -9.27 9.15 5.09
C ARG A 55 -7.79 9.00 4.80
N ILE A 56 -7.21 9.99 4.15
CA ILE A 56 -5.76 10.16 4.04
C ILE A 56 -5.37 11.24 5.04
N TYR A 57 -4.43 10.89 5.91
CA TYR A 57 -3.83 11.79 6.88
C TYR A 57 -2.41 12.10 6.46
N TYR A 58 -1.95 13.29 6.82
CA TYR A 58 -0.59 13.73 6.52
C TYR A 58 -0.06 14.65 7.61
N ASP A 59 1.24 14.58 7.83
CA ASP A 59 1.98 15.50 8.68
C ASP A 59 2.91 16.33 7.81
N MET A 60 2.77 17.66 7.88
CA MET A 60 3.62 18.62 7.21
C MET A 60 4.52 19.31 8.22
N PRO A 61 5.74 19.74 7.82
CA PRO A 61 6.61 20.54 8.70
C PRO A 61 5.99 21.89 9.08
N SER A 62 5.07 22.41 8.27
CA SER A 62 4.47 23.72 8.42
C SER A 62 2.96 23.71 8.26
N ASP A 63 2.26 24.37 9.18
CA ASP A 63 0.81 24.57 9.15
C ASP A 63 0.36 25.55 8.05
N SER A 64 1.30 26.30 7.46
CA SER A 64 1.02 27.29 6.41
C SER A 64 0.93 26.68 5.00
N THR A 65 1.16 25.38 4.88
CA THR A 65 1.13 24.66 3.61
C THR A 65 -0.28 24.30 3.22
N LEU A 66 -0.62 24.46 1.93
CA LEU A 66 -1.90 24.05 1.36
C LEU A 66 -1.74 22.68 0.74
N VAL A 67 -2.57 21.73 1.12
CA VAL A 67 -2.55 20.35 0.60
C VAL A 67 -3.89 20.02 -0.07
N PHE A 68 -3.83 19.52 -1.29
CA PHE A 68 -4.99 19.11 -2.07
C PHE A 68 -4.78 17.68 -2.56
N ILE A 69 -5.78 16.84 -2.42
CA ILE A 69 -5.75 15.47 -2.95
C ILE A 69 -6.79 15.41 -4.08
N ASP A 70 -6.35 14.91 -5.25
CA ASP A 70 -7.14 14.83 -6.49
C ASP A 70 -7.75 16.17 -6.89
N MET A 71 -6.92 17.21 -6.87
CA MET A 71 -7.32 18.55 -7.27
C MET A 71 -7.73 18.56 -8.76
N ALA A 72 -8.84 19.23 -9.07
CA ALA A 72 -9.24 19.41 -10.45
C ALA A 72 -8.23 20.30 -11.23
N ASP A 73 -8.02 20.01 -12.52
CA ASP A 73 -7.08 20.74 -13.37
C ASP A 73 -7.31 22.24 -13.37
N ALA A 74 -8.57 22.70 -13.41
CA ALA A 74 -8.92 24.11 -13.36
C ALA A 74 -8.45 24.77 -12.05
N ASP A 75 -8.55 24.08 -10.93
CA ASP A 75 -8.08 24.57 -9.63
C ASP A 75 -6.55 24.60 -9.57
N TYR A 76 -5.88 23.62 -10.20
CA TYR A 76 -4.43 23.59 -10.31
C TYR A 76 -3.90 24.78 -11.10
N GLN A 77 -4.54 25.17 -12.20
CA GLN A 77 -4.19 26.37 -12.98
C GLN A 77 -4.36 27.65 -12.15
N LEU A 78 -5.39 27.73 -11.32
CA LEU A 78 -5.55 28.84 -10.37
C LEU A 78 -4.45 28.82 -9.29
N LEU A 79 -4.10 27.65 -8.77
CA LEU A 79 -3.06 27.51 -7.76
C LEU A 79 -1.70 28.00 -8.26
N GLN A 80 -1.35 27.72 -9.52
CA GLN A 80 -0.11 28.18 -10.15
C GLN A 80 -0.02 29.73 -10.20
N ASN A 81 -1.15 30.40 -10.29
CA ASN A 81 -1.26 31.86 -10.33
C ASN A 81 -1.74 32.46 -9.00
N TYR A 82 -1.66 31.72 -7.90
CA TYR A 82 -2.29 32.05 -6.63
C TYR A 82 -2.03 33.47 -6.13
N SER A 83 -0.80 33.98 -6.26
CA SER A 83 -0.44 35.33 -5.79
C SER A 83 -1.08 36.45 -6.62
N ALA A 84 -1.52 36.18 -7.85
CA ALA A 84 -2.21 37.12 -8.73
C ALA A 84 -3.74 37.06 -8.58
N LEU A 85 -4.27 36.05 -7.86
CA LEU A 85 -5.71 35.91 -7.64
C LEU A 85 -6.25 37.00 -6.70
N SER A 86 -7.51 37.37 -6.90
CA SER A 86 -8.24 38.20 -5.94
C SER A 86 -8.40 37.48 -4.61
N SER A 87 -8.62 38.21 -3.53
CA SER A 87 -8.85 37.64 -2.18
C SER A 87 -10.04 36.67 -2.15
N ALA A 88 -11.05 36.90 -2.98
CA ALA A 88 -12.22 36.02 -3.06
C ALA A 88 -11.86 34.66 -3.72
N GLU A 89 -11.07 34.68 -4.80
CA GLU A 89 -10.59 33.49 -5.49
C GLU A 89 -9.62 32.70 -4.61
N GLN A 90 -8.68 33.36 -3.94
CA GLN A 90 -7.78 32.72 -2.98
C GLN A 90 -8.56 32.02 -1.85
N LYS A 91 -9.59 32.68 -1.31
CA LYS A 91 -10.47 32.11 -0.30
C LYS A 91 -11.25 30.91 -0.81
N ALA A 92 -11.79 31.00 -2.04
CA ALA A 92 -12.49 29.90 -2.67
C ALA A 92 -11.59 28.67 -2.85
N LEU A 93 -10.33 28.88 -3.28
CA LEU A 93 -9.35 27.82 -3.42
C LEU A 93 -8.95 27.21 -2.06
N LYS A 94 -8.70 28.04 -1.04
CA LYS A 94 -8.44 27.59 0.34
C LYS A 94 -9.55 26.71 0.92
N ASN A 95 -10.81 26.98 0.58
CA ASN A 95 -11.93 26.15 1.02
C ASN A 95 -11.93 24.73 0.42
N LYS A 96 -11.11 24.49 -0.62
CA LYS A 96 -10.93 23.18 -1.26
C LYS A 96 -9.72 22.39 -0.71
N VAL A 97 -8.95 22.98 0.21
CA VAL A 97 -7.85 22.31 0.88
C VAL A 97 -8.37 21.01 1.50
N THR A 98 -7.61 19.94 1.28
CA THR A 98 -7.95 18.63 1.84
C THR A 98 -7.94 18.68 3.36
N THR A 99 -9.02 18.23 3.95
CA THR A 99 -9.15 18.09 5.39
C THR A 99 -9.33 16.61 5.76
N ASN A 100 -9.11 16.28 7.01
CA ASN A 100 -9.33 14.93 7.53
C ASN A 100 -10.82 14.48 7.52
N LYS A 101 -11.73 15.30 6.98
CA LYS A 101 -13.14 14.95 6.79
C LYS A 101 -13.42 14.32 5.42
N VAL A 102 -12.56 14.59 4.42
CA VAL A 102 -12.70 14.05 3.07
C VAL A 102 -12.32 12.57 3.07
N ARG A 103 -13.00 11.79 2.24
CA ARG A 103 -12.80 10.35 2.13
C ARG A 103 -12.48 9.96 0.70
N TYR A 104 -11.56 9.02 0.56
CA TYR A 104 -10.96 8.57 -0.69
C TYR A 104 -11.15 7.07 -0.89
N ASN A 105 -11.03 6.63 -2.14
CA ASN A 105 -11.01 5.22 -2.49
C ASN A 105 -9.55 4.74 -2.64
N LEU A 106 -8.99 4.17 -1.59
CA LEU A 106 -7.62 3.65 -1.58
C LEU A 106 -7.45 2.32 -2.36
N SER A 107 -8.36 2.02 -3.29
CA SER A 107 -8.15 0.99 -4.32
C SER A 107 -7.60 1.58 -5.62
N GLN A 108 -7.32 2.86 -5.66
CA GLN A 108 -6.78 3.60 -6.79
C GLN A 108 -5.73 4.59 -6.31
N ASP A 109 -4.86 5.00 -7.23
CA ASP A 109 -3.82 5.99 -6.95
C ASP A 109 -4.42 7.39 -6.82
N HIS A 110 -3.72 8.27 -6.10
CA HIS A 110 -4.12 9.65 -5.85
C HIS A 110 -2.99 10.61 -6.18
N VAL A 111 -3.33 11.80 -6.68
CA VAL A 111 -2.38 12.89 -6.87
C VAL A 111 -2.53 13.88 -5.72
N ILE A 112 -1.42 14.17 -5.04
CA ILE A 112 -1.39 15.12 -3.93
C ILE A 112 -0.61 16.35 -4.37
N THR A 113 -1.26 17.51 -4.40
CA THR A 113 -0.64 18.79 -4.71
C THR A 113 -0.42 19.57 -3.43
N VAL A 114 0.81 20.01 -3.24
CA VAL A 114 1.25 20.79 -2.07
C VAL A 114 1.71 22.16 -2.54
N ARG A 115 1.29 23.22 -1.85
CA ARG A 115 1.81 24.56 -2.06
C ARG A 115 2.34 25.13 -0.75
N SER A 116 3.64 25.43 -0.70
CA SER A 116 4.28 26.07 0.45
C SER A 116 3.77 27.50 0.68
N TYR A 117 4.09 28.07 1.83
CA TYR A 117 3.84 29.48 2.10
C TYR A 117 4.59 30.40 1.12
N ALA A 118 5.83 30.05 0.78
CA ALA A 118 6.65 30.78 -0.21
C ALA A 118 6.08 30.74 -1.63
N GLY A 119 5.24 29.74 -1.94
CA GLY A 119 4.58 29.62 -3.23
C GLY A 119 5.09 28.46 -4.10
N THR A 120 6.07 27.71 -3.62
CA THR A 120 6.53 26.50 -4.32
C THR A 120 5.42 25.47 -4.36
N ILE A 121 5.17 24.92 -5.54
CA ILE A 121 4.16 23.87 -5.78
C ILE A 121 4.88 22.58 -6.12
N LYS A 122 4.51 21.50 -5.42
CA LYS A 122 4.99 20.16 -5.68
C LYS A 122 3.80 19.19 -5.79
N GLN A 123 3.92 18.23 -6.69
CA GLN A 123 2.96 17.14 -6.81
C GLN A 123 3.60 15.82 -6.47
N TYR A 124 2.83 14.98 -5.78
CA TYR A 124 3.19 13.62 -5.41
C TYR A 124 2.15 12.65 -5.94
N THR A 125 2.59 11.48 -6.36
CA THR A 125 1.70 10.36 -6.61
C THR A 125 1.68 9.44 -5.39
N LEU A 126 0.50 9.20 -4.82
CA LEU A 126 0.28 8.18 -3.80
C LEU A 126 -0.23 6.91 -4.48
N TYR A 127 0.64 5.93 -4.66
CA TYR A 127 0.28 4.60 -5.14
C TYR A 127 -0.39 3.82 -4.02
N CYS A 128 -1.62 3.35 -4.25
CA CYS A 128 -2.40 2.59 -3.27
C CYS A 128 -2.52 1.14 -3.73
N LEU A 129 -1.81 0.24 -3.06
CA LEU A 129 -1.77 -1.17 -3.40
C LEU A 129 -2.36 -2.03 -2.28
N ILE A 130 -2.95 -3.16 -2.67
CA ILE A 130 -3.41 -4.19 -1.73
C ILE A 130 -2.35 -5.27 -1.70
N TYR A 131 -1.92 -5.69 -0.51
CA TYR A 131 -1.02 -6.82 -0.34
C TYR A 131 -1.58 -8.06 -1.02
N PRO A 132 -0.83 -8.69 -1.94
CA PRO A 132 -1.28 -9.90 -2.61
C PRO A 132 -1.27 -11.07 -1.63
N GLU A 133 -2.23 -12.00 -1.80
CA GLU A 133 -2.29 -13.22 -1.01
C GLU A 133 -2.76 -14.41 -1.86
N PHE A 134 -2.49 -15.63 -1.39
CA PHE A 134 -3.09 -16.79 -2.02
C PHE A 134 -4.59 -16.86 -1.72
N LYS A 135 -5.40 -16.94 -2.77
CA LYS A 135 -6.79 -17.35 -2.68
C LYS A 135 -6.89 -18.85 -2.36
N THR A 136 -6.04 -19.64 -3.02
CA THR A 136 -5.84 -21.05 -2.75
C THR A 136 -4.38 -21.40 -2.88
N VAL A 137 -3.86 -22.27 -2.02
CA VAL A 137 -2.52 -22.86 -2.17
C VAL A 137 -2.53 -24.30 -1.68
N THR A 138 -1.95 -25.19 -2.47
CA THR A 138 -1.75 -26.61 -2.12
C THR A 138 -0.32 -27.03 -2.38
N VAL A 139 0.18 -27.93 -1.55
CA VAL A 139 1.48 -28.60 -1.70
C VAL A 139 1.20 -30.10 -1.82
N ASN A 140 1.57 -30.70 -2.97
CA ASN A 140 1.25 -32.08 -3.31
C ASN A 140 -0.26 -32.42 -3.12
N GLY A 141 -1.14 -31.46 -3.45
CA GLY A 141 -2.58 -31.59 -3.28
C GLY A 141 -3.11 -31.29 -1.87
N VAL A 142 -2.25 -31.12 -0.88
CA VAL A 142 -2.64 -30.78 0.50
C VAL A 142 -2.81 -29.28 0.64
N LYS A 143 -3.98 -28.85 1.11
CA LYS A 143 -4.32 -27.43 1.24
C LYS A 143 -3.59 -26.78 2.43
N GLY A 144 -3.02 -25.60 2.18
CA GLY A 144 -2.45 -24.74 3.21
C GLY A 144 -3.53 -24.02 4.03
N VAL A 145 -3.29 -23.91 5.33
CA VAL A 145 -4.13 -23.15 6.28
C VAL A 145 -3.42 -21.85 6.64
N LEU A 146 -4.03 -20.72 6.24
CA LEU A 146 -3.49 -19.39 6.52
C LEU A 146 -3.68 -19.00 8.00
N THR A 147 -2.59 -18.51 8.59
CA THR A 147 -2.60 -17.76 9.85
C THR A 147 -2.03 -16.37 9.58
N ARG A 148 -2.76 -15.33 9.98
CA ARG A 148 -2.31 -13.93 9.82
C ARG A 148 -1.58 -13.47 11.06
N ASP A 149 -0.47 -12.78 10.86
CA ASP A 149 0.19 -12.04 11.91
C ASP A 149 -0.64 -10.80 12.27
N ALA A 150 -0.94 -10.59 13.55
CA ALA A 150 -1.71 -9.43 14.02
C ALA A 150 -0.91 -8.13 13.99
N PHE A 151 0.41 -8.20 14.01
CA PHE A 151 1.33 -7.06 14.11
C PHE A 151 2.06 -6.77 12.81
N ASN A 152 2.19 -7.77 11.93
CA ASN A 152 2.87 -7.67 10.65
C ASN A 152 1.93 -8.10 9.53
N GLN A 153 1.21 -7.14 8.93
CA GLN A 153 0.12 -7.40 7.98
C GLN A 153 0.60 -7.88 6.60
N ASP A 154 1.88 -7.72 6.29
CA ASP A 154 2.52 -8.23 5.08
C ASP A 154 3.07 -9.66 5.23
N HIS A 155 2.99 -10.25 6.44
CA HIS A 155 3.45 -11.61 6.73
C HIS A 155 2.29 -12.60 6.78
N GLN A 156 2.36 -13.63 5.94
CA GLN A 156 1.35 -14.67 5.78
C GLN A 156 1.96 -16.04 6.05
N ILE A 157 1.43 -16.75 7.04
CA ILE A 157 1.93 -18.07 7.45
C ILE A 157 0.93 -19.15 6.99
N TYR A 158 1.37 -20.04 6.11
CA TYR A 158 0.58 -21.17 5.63
C TYR A 158 1.09 -22.48 6.20
N THR A 159 0.24 -23.16 7.00
CA THR A 159 0.56 -24.47 7.57
C THR A 159 0.01 -25.58 6.69
N PHE A 160 0.87 -26.54 6.33
CA PHE A 160 0.53 -27.76 5.60
C PHE A 160 0.77 -28.98 6.47
N THR A 161 -0.21 -29.89 6.56
CA THR A 161 -0.05 -31.18 7.24
C THR A 161 0.13 -32.26 6.18
N LEU A 162 1.37 -32.66 5.94
CA LEU A 162 1.78 -33.55 4.86
C LEU A 162 2.01 -34.98 5.35
N PRO A 163 1.89 -36.00 4.48
CA PRO A 163 2.32 -37.38 4.82
C PRO A 163 3.77 -37.43 5.26
N ALA A 164 4.09 -38.32 6.19
CA ALA A 164 5.46 -38.54 6.64
C ALA A 164 6.38 -38.90 5.44
N GLY A 165 7.58 -38.34 5.43
CA GLY A 165 8.56 -38.54 4.36
C GLY A 165 8.31 -37.72 3.07
N THR A 166 7.34 -36.80 3.07
CA THR A 166 7.18 -35.87 1.93
C THR A 166 8.41 -35.00 1.77
N ASP A 167 8.99 -35.01 0.57
CA ASP A 167 10.13 -34.16 0.18
C ASP A 167 9.61 -32.77 -0.20
N VAL A 168 9.73 -31.81 0.70
CA VAL A 168 9.31 -30.42 0.46
C VAL A 168 10.32 -29.61 -0.37
N ALA A 169 11.56 -30.13 -0.52
CA ALA A 169 12.54 -29.53 -1.43
C ALA A 169 12.27 -29.89 -2.91
N ASN A 170 11.34 -30.83 -3.16
CA ASN A 170 10.93 -31.24 -4.49
C ASN A 170 9.43 -31.51 -4.52
N ALA A 171 8.63 -30.51 -4.18
CA ALA A 171 7.17 -30.63 -4.04
C ALA A 171 6.43 -29.84 -5.10
N LYS A 172 5.30 -30.39 -5.58
CA LYS A 172 4.40 -29.68 -6.50
C LYS A 172 3.58 -28.64 -5.73
N ILE A 173 3.65 -27.39 -6.18
CA ILE A 173 2.80 -26.32 -5.68
C ILE A 173 1.73 -25.96 -6.70
N GLU A 174 0.48 -25.85 -6.26
CA GLU A 174 -0.62 -25.33 -7.06
C GLU A 174 -1.29 -24.19 -6.30
N TYR A 175 -1.48 -23.07 -6.97
CA TYR A 175 -2.07 -21.90 -6.32
C TYR A 175 -2.89 -21.03 -7.26
N THR A 176 -3.75 -20.21 -6.67
CA THR A 176 -4.37 -19.04 -7.29
C THR A 176 -4.19 -17.84 -6.34
N LEU A 177 -4.02 -16.65 -6.92
CA LEU A 177 -3.88 -15.41 -6.14
C LEU A 177 -5.21 -14.68 -6.01
N ASP A 178 -5.36 -13.92 -4.92
CA ASP A 178 -6.46 -12.97 -4.78
C ASP A 178 -6.05 -11.64 -5.42
N GLY A 179 -6.50 -11.43 -6.66
CA GLY A 179 -6.07 -10.33 -7.52
C GLY A 179 -4.83 -10.63 -8.35
N THR A 180 -4.13 -9.60 -8.80
CA THR A 180 -2.88 -9.68 -9.57
C THR A 180 -1.67 -9.83 -8.64
N GLY A 181 -0.66 -10.55 -9.08
CA GLY A 181 0.60 -10.71 -8.35
C GLY A 181 1.41 -11.87 -8.92
N THR A 182 2.62 -12.03 -8.41
CA THR A 182 3.56 -13.09 -8.79
C THR A 182 4.12 -13.75 -7.53
N PHE A 183 4.04 -15.08 -7.44
CA PHE A 183 4.67 -15.82 -6.36
C PHE A 183 6.15 -16.03 -6.68
N MET A 184 7.01 -15.69 -5.72
CA MET A 184 8.47 -15.70 -5.86
C MET A 184 9.09 -16.62 -4.81
N ILE A 185 10.10 -17.37 -5.19
CA ILE A 185 11.00 -18.10 -4.31
C ILE A 185 12.42 -17.63 -4.59
N ASP A 186 13.09 -17.08 -3.59
CA ASP A 186 14.45 -16.52 -3.69
C ASP A 186 14.61 -15.54 -4.88
N GLY A 187 13.58 -14.72 -5.13
CA GLY A 187 13.56 -13.75 -6.21
C GLY A 187 13.25 -14.33 -7.60
N THR A 188 12.94 -15.63 -7.70
CA THR A 188 12.55 -16.29 -8.97
C THR A 188 11.06 -16.56 -8.98
N GLU A 189 10.40 -16.23 -10.09
CA GLU A 189 8.98 -16.51 -10.29
C GLU A 189 8.71 -18.02 -10.30
N VAL A 190 7.66 -18.42 -9.59
CA VAL A 190 7.18 -19.81 -9.54
C VAL A 190 5.81 -19.90 -10.20
N VAL A 191 5.70 -20.73 -11.23
CA VAL A 191 4.44 -20.95 -11.91
C VAL A 191 3.63 -22.02 -11.18
N SER A 192 2.31 -21.77 -11.00
CA SER A 192 1.39 -22.74 -10.40
C SER A 192 1.38 -24.05 -11.19
N GLY A 193 1.44 -25.18 -10.51
CA GLY A 193 1.49 -26.52 -11.08
C GLY A 193 2.92 -27.06 -11.28
N THR A 194 3.96 -26.29 -10.96
CA THR A 194 5.35 -26.74 -11.06
C THR A 194 5.83 -27.41 -9.77
N THR A 195 6.91 -28.22 -9.92
CA THR A 195 7.66 -28.79 -8.80
C THR A 195 8.84 -27.87 -8.47
N THR A 196 9.00 -27.53 -7.21
CA THR A 196 10.02 -26.58 -6.76
C THR A 196 10.43 -26.83 -5.32
N ASN A 197 11.52 -26.18 -4.88
CA ASN A 197 11.96 -26.21 -3.49
C ASN A 197 11.14 -25.24 -2.64
N LEU A 198 10.24 -25.77 -1.83
CA LEU A 198 9.41 -25.00 -0.90
C LEU A 198 10.04 -24.84 0.50
N ALA A 199 11.22 -25.46 0.74
CA ALA A 199 12.02 -25.26 1.95
C ALA A 199 13.00 -24.08 1.81
N ALA A 200 12.84 -23.24 0.79
CA ALA A 200 13.65 -22.05 0.57
C ALA A 200 13.43 -20.99 1.66
N ASP A 201 14.46 -20.17 1.89
CA ASP A 201 14.44 -19.20 3.00
C ASP A 201 13.56 -17.98 2.73
N LYS A 202 13.33 -17.64 1.45
CA LYS A 202 12.60 -16.41 1.09
C LYS A 202 11.49 -16.69 0.10
N LEU A 203 10.28 -16.71 0.62
CA LEU A 203 9.06 -16.78 -0.18
C LEU A 203 8.30 -15.46 -0.09
N SER A 204 7.81 -14.98 -1.24
CA SER A 204 7.01 -13.75 -1.29
C SER A 204 5.96 -13.80 -2.39
N ILE A 205 4.91 -12.98 -2.25
CA ILE A 205 4.01 -12.65 -3.35
C ILE A 205 4.17 -11.16 -3.60
N GLU A 206 4.49 -10.79 -4.84
CA GLU A 206 4.73 -9.41 -5.23
C GLU A 206 3.64 -8.91 -6.17
N ARG A 207 3.22 -7.67 -5.98
CA ARG A 207 2.35 -6.93 -6.88
C ARG A 207 2.93 -5.54 -7.11
N SER A 208 3.01 -5.12 -8.36
CA SER A 208 3.42 -3.76 -8.73
C SER A 208 2.20 -2.93 -9.14
N SER A 209 2.31 -1.61 -9.06
CA SER A 209 1.38 -0.69 -9.70
C SER A 209 1.53 -0.78 -11.23
N ASP A 210 0.42 -0.73 -11.96
CA ASP A 210 0.43 -0.68 -13.42
C ASP A 210 1.07 0.62 -13.95
N ALA A 211 1.00 1.70 -13.14
CA ALA A 211 1.56 2.99 -13.49
C ALA A 211 3.05 3.13 -13.16
N ASN A 212 3.55 2.36 -12.17
CA ASN A 212 4.95 2.42 -11.75
C ASN A 212 5.40 1.07 -11.16
N ALA A 213 6.23 0.35 -11.91
CA ALA A 213 6.74 -0.97 -11.51
C ALA A 213 7.59 -0.96 -10.22
N GLN A 214 8.11 0.20 -9.79
CA GLN A 214 8.84 0.32 -8.52
C GLN A 214 7.89 0.46 -7.31
N ALA A 215 6.65 0.90 -7.53
CA ALA A 215 5.62 0.93 -6.50
C ALA A 215 5.09 -0.49 -6.30
N LYS A 216 5.52 -1.14 -5.23
CA LYS A 216 5.23 -2.56 -4.95
C LYS A 216 4.55 -2.76 -3.61
N ALA A 217 3.65 -3.76 -3.58
CA ALA A 217 3.22 -4.43 -2.35
C ALA A 217 3.83 -5.83 -2.34
N VAL A 218 4.56 -6.16 -1.30
CA VAL A 218 5.24 -7.44 -1.12
C VAL A 218 4.71 -8.11 0.14
N SER A 219 4.09 -9.28 -0.02
CA SER A 219 3.71 -10.14 1.10
C SER A 219 4.79 -11.16 1.34
N ASN A 220 5.37 -11.15 2.54
CA ASN A 220 6.28 -12.20 2.97
C ASN A 220 5.45 -13.46 3.29
N VAL A 221 5.88 -14.60 2.76
CA VAL A 221 5.19 -15.87 2.93
C VAL A 221 6.07 -16.83 3.70
N GLU A 222 5.50 -17.49 4.68
CA GLU A 222 6.12 -18.59 5.40
C GLU A 222 5.31 -19.87 5.21
N PHE A 223 5.98 -20.96 4.81
CA PHE A 223 5.39 -22.28 4.75
C PHE A 223 5.86 -23.12 5.93
N VAL A 224 4.92 -23.49 6.77
CA VAL A 224 5.13 -24.37 7.93
C VAL A 224 4.66 -25.78 7.57
N PHE A 225 5.57 -26.75 7.55
CA PHE A 225 5.28 -28.14 7.25
C PHE A 225 5.17 -28.97 8.52
N LYS A 226 4.06 -29.67 8.69
CA LYS A 226 3.82 -30.69 9.73
C LYS A 226 3.68 -32.02 9.02
N PHE A 227 4.28 -33.06 9.59
CA PHE A 227 4.27 -34.40 9.03
C PHE A 227 3.49 -35.37 9.93
N GLN A 228 2.64 -36.22 9.32
CA GLN A 228 1.82 -37.21 10.03
C GLN A 228 1.76 -38.54 9.29
#